data_8c3effc3c92f763019e6c75945257977
#
_entry.id   8c3effc3c92f763019e6c75945257977
#
_cell.length_a   1.000
_cell.length_b   1.000
_cell.length_c   1.000
_cell.angle_alpha   90.00
_cell.angle_beta   90.00
_cell.angle_gamma   90.00
#
_symmetry.space_group_name_H-M   'P 1'
#
loop_
_entity.id
_entity.type
_entity.pdbx_description
1 polymer ?
#
loop_
_entity_poly.entity_id
_entity_poly.type
_entity_poly.pdbx_seq_one_letter_code
_entity_poly.pdbx_strand_id
1 'polypeptide(L)'
;YTDPALVFAYHMYGATMGTLSVDISLDTGATWTSLWSLSGDQGDQWTETVVSLSSYSGSVYVRFDFLSGSSFTSDCALDLVRFMESPNAGCMDPFASNYDSTATMNDNSCLYPGCLDIYATNYCSSCNVNDSLSCVYPTCNTLDICDDFESASLSTNGWVTNSGTLSSVSLNSANAIIDTVSLQFTGGNTFYSTQYTEAAAFSDPDHLSSATICLDLSGSNAVDLSFSAELGGTGIDRAWFRVKVEGSVIADKNGITAFSSSTVSSGLNLYEYDLSAYAGNSSVHVTFESMCNHNVNYNTTNADYVWIDNVCLFEVFPCTYYAVNTTSTDVTCNAGSDGSVSATVIGMDTNLTYNNSYVWTDTSGTVVGTTASVSGLAAGTYTCIASDSINGCSASSSITISEPTPITFTAVVTTSTTPTQ
;
A
#
# COMPACT_ATOMS: atom_id res chain seq x y z
N TYR A 1 50.95 -24.18 23.47
CA TYR A 1 49.61 -24.02 22.98
C TYR A 1 49.10 -25.40 22.51
N THR A 2 47.86 -25.71 22.81
CA THR A 2 47.16 -26.94 22.35
C THR A 2 46.42 -26.71 21.02
N ASP A 3 45.98 -25.49 20.84
CA ASP A 3 45.34 -25.01 19.59
C ASP A 3 45.93 -23.60 19.28
N PRO A 4 47.14 -23.53 18.72
CA PRO A 4 47.82 -22.26 18.49
C PRO A 4 47.19 -21.47 17.36
N ALA A 5 47.07 -20.15 17.54
CA ALA A 5 46.63 -19.20 16.51
C ALA A 5 47.53 -17.95 16.45
N LEU A 6 47.63 -17.38 15.27
CA LEU A 6 48.10 -16.03 15.06
C LEU A 6 46.91 -15.09 15.04
N VAL A 7 46.92 -14.07 15.88
CA VAL A 7 45.88 -13.03 15.94
C VAL A 7 46.56 -11.69 15.63
N PHE A 8 45.91 -10.89 14.78
CA PHE A 8 46.38 -9.56 14.42
C PHE A 8 45.25 -8.66 13.99
N ALA A 9 45.42 -7.36 14.16
CA ALA A 9 44.52 -6.35 13.58
C ALA A 9 45.11 -5.84 12.28
N TYR A 10 44.25 -5.63 11.30
CA TYR A 10 44.60 -5.00 10.01
C TYR A 10 43.69 -3.82 9.73
N HIS A 11 44.21 -2.87 8.94
CA HIS A 11 43.47 -1.78 8.35
C HIS A 11 43.84 -1.71 6.87
N MET A 12 42.88 -1.87 5.98
CA MET A 12 43.05 -1.87 4.53
C MET A 12 42.04 -0.94 3.92
N TYR A 13 42.42 0.29 3.64
CA TYR A 13 41.52 1.33 3.17
C TYR A 13 41.99 1.97 1.87
N GLY A 14 41.05 2.12 0.92
CA GLY A 14 41.26 2.86 -0.32
C GLY A 14 40.89 2.07 -1.59
N ALA A 15 40.38 2.79 -2.58
CA ALA A 15 39.77 2.23 -3.80
C ALA A 15 40.70 1.37 -4.67
N THR A 16 42.02 1.45 -4.49
CA THR A 16 43.01 0.67 -5.23
C THR A 16 43.80 -0.28 -4.34
N MET A 17 43.18 -0.73 -3.24
CA MET A 17 43.80 -1.64 -2.28
C MET A 17 44.29 -2.92 -2.95
N GLY A 18 45.47 -3.37 -2.53
CA GLY A 18 46.08 -4.61 -3.00
C GLY A 18 45.67 -5.83 -2.19
N THR A 19 46.59 -6.73 -1.95
CA THR A 19 46.38 -7.99 -1.20
C THR A 19 47.33 -8.08 -0.05
N LEU A 20 46.79 -8.29 1.16
CA LEU A 20 47.55 -8.69 2.35
C LEU A 20 47.44 -10.21 2.49
N SER A 21 48.60 -10.88 2.71
CA SER A 21 48.63 -12.31 2.99
C SER A 21 49.46 -12.65 4.23
N VAL A 22 49.14 -13.77 4.83
CA VAL A 22 49.94 -14.41 5.90
C VAL A 22 50.42 -15.74 5.36
N ASP A 23 51.73 -15.90 5.31
CA ASP A 23 52.36 -17.14 4.84
C ASP A 23 53.18 -17.80 5.98
N ILE A 24 53.27 -19.12 5.92
CA ILE A 24 54.03 -19.95 6.85
C ILE A 24 55.17 -20.69 6.15
N SER A 25 56.29 -20.82 6.85
CA SER A 25 57.42 -21.66 6.43
C SER A 25 57.82 -22.63 7.53
N LEU A 26 58.08 -23.88 7.17
CA LEU A 26 58.56 -24.96 8.02
C LEU A 26 60.05 -25.24 7.83
N ASP A 27 60.70 -24.58 6.88
CA ASP A 27 62.09 -24.80 6.43
C ASP A 27 62.97 -23.53 6.56
N THR A 28 62.74 -22.77 7.60
CA THR A 28 63.52 -21.56 7.94
C THR A 28 63.42 -20.45 6.88
N GLY A 29 62.30 -20.40 6.13
CA GLY A 29 62.01 -19.37 5.13
C GLY A 29 62.45 -19.73 3.72
N ALA A 30 62.84 -20.99 3.44
CA ALA A 30 63.21 -21.42 2.11
C ALA A 30 61.99 -21.61 1.21
N THR A 31 60.87 -22.13 1.76
CA THR A 31 59.57 -22.23 1.08
C THR A 31 58.47 -21.66 1.93
N TRP A 32 57.45 -21.10 1.26
CA TRP A 32 56.30 -20.43 1.90
C TRP A 32 54.98 -21.00 1.42
N THR A 33 54.04 -21.22 2.33
CA THR A 33 52.69 -21.64 2.05
C THR A 33 51.72 -20.57 2.58
N SER A 34 50.80 -20.12 1.77
CA SER A 34 49.81 -19.14 2.21
C SER A 34 48.78 -19.76 3.15
N LEU A 35 48.57 -19.12 4.30
CA LEU A 35 47.59 -19.50 5.31
C LEU A 35 46.30 -18.69 5.19
N TRP A 36 46.45 -17.42 4.86
CA TRP A 36 45.34 -16.47 4.79
C TRP A 36 45.68 -15.36 3.82
N SER A 37 44.67 -14.85 3.12
CA SER A 37 44.83 -13.68 2.27
C SER A 37 43.53 -12.90 2.15
N LEU A 38 43.67 -11.57 2.03
CA LEU A 38 42.54 -10.65 1.89
C LEU A 38 42.88 -9.57 0.86
N SER A 39 41.99 -9.31 -0.07
CA SER A 39 42.22 -8.35 -1.16
C SER A 39 41.13 -7.29 -1.18
N GLY A 40 41.49 -6.09 -1.66
CA GLY A 40 40.55 -5.00 -1.86
C GLY A 40 40.29 -4.16 -0.60
N ASP A 41 39.50 -3.12 -0.80
CA ASP A 41 39.11 -2.16 0.24
C ASP A 41 38.23 -2.81 1.32
N GLN A 42 38.62 -2.69 2.58
CA GLN A 42 37.89 -3.23 3.74
C GLN A 42 37.21 -2.12 4.55
N GLY A 43 37.19 -0.91 4.05
CA GLY A 43 36.67 0.27 4.73
C GLY A 43 37.66 0.89 5.75
N ASP A 44 37.32 2.09 6.22
CA ASP A 44 38.16 2.87 7.16
C ASP A 44 37.94 2.38 8.59
N GLN A 45 38.34 1.14 8.86
CA GLN A 45 38.21 0.52 10.19
C GLN A 45 39.30 -0.51 10.44
N TRP A 46 39.69 -0.65 11.70
CA TRP A 46 40.55 -1.75 12.17
C TRP A 46 39.73 -3.02 12.36
N THR A 47 40.19 -4.12 11.78
CA THR A 47 39.54 -5.44 11.91
C THR A 47 40.54 -6.43 12.47
N GLU A 48 40.18 -7.11 13.57
CA GLU A 48 40.97 -8.21 14.11
C GLU A 48 40.64 -9.53 13.39
N THR A 49 41.65 -10.33 13.11
CA THR A 49 41.48 -11.65 12.49
C THR A 49 42.32 -12.70 13.19
N VAL A 50 41.91 -13.95 13.05
CA VAL A 50 42.52 -15.14 13.63
C VAL A 50 42.90 -16.09 12.52
N VAL A 51 44.15 -16.51 12.52
CA VAL A 51 44.65 -17.52 11.59
C VAL A 51 45.08 -18.75 12.38
N SER A 52 44.38 -19.87 12.22
CA SER A 52 44.67 -21.11 12.92
C SER A 52 46.01 -21.66 12.50
N LEU A 53 46.80 -22.08 13.47
CA LEU A 53 48.07 -22.78 13.32
C LEU A 53 48.02 -24.22 13.84
N SER A 54 46.84 -24.73 14.18
CA SER A 54 46.62 -26.04 14.81
C SER A 54 47.17 -27.25 13.98
N SER A 55 47.26 -27.08 12.65
CA SER A 55 47.83 -28.10 11.77
C SER A 55 49.35 -28.14 11.75
N TYR A 56 50.02 -27.25 12.47
CA TYR A 56 51.48 -27.11 12.46
C TYR A 56 52.07 -27.40 13.83
N SER A 57 53.24 -28.03 13.84
CA SER A 57 53.96 -28.37 15.06
C SER A 57 55.45 -28.05 14.94
N GLY A 58 56.09 -27.73 16.06
CA GLY A 58 57.50 -27.34 16.10
C GLY A 58 57.72 -25.85 15.83
N SER A 59 58.93 -25.48 15.38
CA SER A 59 59.25 -24.10 15.07
C SER A 59 58.77 -23.74 13.68
N VAL A 60 57.96 -22.69 13.57
CA VAL A 60 57.45 -22.16 12.30
C VAL A 60 57.88 -20.70 12.11
N TYR A 61 58.02 -20.28 10.89
CA TYR A 61 58.26 -18.88 10.52
C TYR A 61 56.96 -18.37 9.86
N VAL A 62 56.54 -17.18 10.28
CA VAL A 62 55.35 -16.50 9.71
C VAL A 62 55.81 -15.17 9.13
N ARG A 63 55.31 -14.85 7.94
CA ARG A 63 55.48 -13.54 7.36
C ARG A 63 54.14 -12.94 6.96
N PHE A 64 54.07 -11.62 7.04
CA PHE A 64 53.04 -10.84 6.35
C PHE A 64 53.61 -10.38 5.03
N ASP A 65 52.90 -10.58 3.98
CA ASP A 65 53.24 -10.16 2.62
C ASP A 65 52.15 -9.26 2.05
N PHE A 66 52.54 -8.07 1.60
CA PHE A 66 51.59 -7.11 1.06
C PHE A 66 51.95 -6.81 -0.39
N LEU A 67 51.08 -7.23 -1.30
CA LEU A 67 51.11 -6.84 -2.70
C LEU A 67 50.28 -5.55 -2.88
N SER A 68 50.96 -4.44 -3.17
CA SER A 68 50.30 -3.14 -3.39
C SER A 68 49.37 -3.19 -4.59
N GLY A 69 48.29 -2.38 -4.52
CA GLY A 69 47.38 -2.20 -5.63
C GLY A 69 47.94 -1.30 -6.73
N SER A 70 47.09 -0.87 -7.66
CA SER A 70 47.49 -0.15 -8.88
C SER A 70 47.77 1.34 -8.65
N SER A 71 47.58 1.92 -7.48
CA SER A 71 47.79 3.35 -7.20
C SER A 71 48.20 3.57 -5.73
N PHE A 72 48.63 4.80 -5.44
CA PHE A 72 49.04 5.28 -4.10
C PHE A 72 47.86 5.72 -3.20
N THR A 73 46.64 5.49 -3.64
CA THR A 73 45.42 5.94 -2.91
C THR A 73 44.92 4.93 -1.90
N SER A 74 45.76 4.00 -1.45
CA SER A 74 45.39 2.93 -0.53
C SER A 74 46.51 2.67 0.49
N ASP A 75 46.13 2.48 1.75
CA ASP A 75 47.01 2.21 2.85
C ASP A 75 46.67 0.88 3.53
N CYS A 76 47.72 0.07 3.79
CA CYS A 76 47.61 -1.16 4.57
C CYS A 76 48.46 -1.02 5.84
N ALA A 77 47.87 -1.26 6.99
CA ALA A 77 48.56 -1.25 8.28
C ALA A 77 48.25 -2.52 9.10
N LEU A 78 49.16 -2.89 9.98
CA LEU A 78 49.05 -4.03 10.87
C LEU A 78 49.31 -3.58 12.31
N ASP A 79 48.55 -4.13 13.26
CA ASP A 79 48.76 -3.91 14.70
C ASP A 79 48.35 -5.17 15.49
N LEU A 80 48.60 -5.16 16.80
CA LEU A 80 48.23 -6.19 17.77
C LEU A 80 48.61 -7.62 17.36
N VAL A 81 49.76 -7.80 16.68
CA VAL A 81 50.22 -9.12 16.25
C VAL A 81 50.64 -9.96 17.46
N ARG A 82 49.99 -11.11 17.64
CA ARG A 82 50.24 -12.00 18.79
C ARG A 82 49.99 -13.47 18.43
N PHE A 83 50.74 -14.35 19.12
CA PHE A 83 50.44 -15.78 19.10
C PHE A 83 49.80 -16.17 20.43
N MET A 84 48.71 -16.91 20.37
CA MET A 84 47.95 -17.32 21.55
C MET A 84 47.24 -18.65 21.31
N GLU A 85 46.59 -19.21 22.33
CA GLU A 85 45.57 -20.24 22.13
C GLU A 85 44.46 -19.68 21.27
N SER A 86 43.94 -20.49 20.40
CA SER A 86 42.81 -20.10 19.52
C SER A 86 41.67 -19.53 20.37
N PRO A 87 41.24 -18.30 20.13
CA PRO A 87 40.17 -17.75 20.94
C PRO A 87 38.87 -18.53 20.69
N ASN A 88 38.11 -18.75 21.76
CA ASN A 88 36.79 -19.29 21.64
C ASN A 88 35.90 -18.21 20.96
N ALA A 89 35.56 -18.45 19.71
CA ALA A 89 34.73 -17.52 18.94
C ALA A 89 33.25 -17.79 19.24
N GLY A 90 32.51 -16.71 19.46
CA GLY A 90 31.06 -16.79 19.73
C GLY A 90 30.46 -15.42 19.95
N CYS A 91 29.16 -15.35 20.14
CA CYS A 91 28.46 -14.11 20.44
C CYS A 91 28.83 -13.61 21.87
N MET A 92 29.42 -12.44 21.96
CA MET A 92 29.80 -11.82 23.25
C MET A 92 28.78 -10.79 23.77
N ASP A 93 27.67 -10.59 23.08
CA ASP A 93 26.62 -9.66 23.52
C ASP A 93 25.65 -10.37 24.49
N PRO A 94 25.57 -9.95 25.78
CA PRO A 94 24.66 -10.55 26.75
C PRO A 94 23.16 -10.41 26.39
N PHE A 95 22.81 -9.51 25.49
CA PHE A 95 21.41 -9.30 25.03
C PHE A 95 21.03 -10.20 23.86
N ALA A 96 22.02 -10.87 23.22
CA ALA A 96 21.73 -11.81 22.14
C ALA A 96 21.20 -13.15 22.69
N SER A 97 20.29 -13.79 21.94
CA SER A 97 19.70 -15.08 22.34
C SER A 97 20.69 -16.24 22.36
N ASN A 98 21.79 -16.11 21.62
CA ASN A 98 22.90 -17.08 21.56
C ASN A 98 24.18 -16.59 22.25
N TYR A 99 24.04 -15.74 23.28
CA TYR A 99 25.18 -15.27 24.07
C TYR A 99 26.01 -16.44 24.61
N ASP A 100 27.30 -16.42 24.33
CA ASP A 100 28.28 -17.37 24.87
C ASP A 100 29.19 -16.67 25.90
N SER A 101 28.92 -16.92 27.17
CA SER A 101 29.74 -16.35 28.28
C SER A 101 31.16 -16.86 28.30
N THR A 102 31.51 -17.90 27.54
CA THR A 102 32.87 -18.48 27.44
C THR A 102 33.63 -17.96 26.24
N ALA A 103 32.94 -17.26 25.30
CA ALA A 103 33.58 -16.66 24.15
C ALA A 103 34.62 -15.61 24.58
N THR A 104 35.76 -15.66 23.94
CA THR A 104 36.87 -14.71 24.15
C THR A 104 37.10 -13.83 22.92
N MET A 105 36.39 -14.10 21.86
CA MET A 105 36.35 -13.30 20.62
C MET A 105 34.94 -13.27 20.04
N ASN A 106 34.47 -12.06 19.68
CA ASN A 106 33.20 -11.91 19.01
C ASN A 106 33.32 -12.31 17.53
N ASP A 107 32.53 -13.27 17.08
CA ASP A 107 32.51 -13.78 15.71
C ASP A 107 31.38 -13.18 14.87
N ASN A 108 30.67 -12.19 15.42
CA ASN A 108 29.47 -11.56 14.82
C ASN A 108 28.29 -12.52 14.60
N SER A 109 28.27 -13.65 15.32
CA SER A 109 27.18 -14.65 15.25
C SER A 109 25.97 -14.31 16.11
N CYS A 110 25.92 -13.12 16.74
CA CYS A 110 24.85 -12.72 17.66
C CYS A 110 23.48 -12.75 17.00
N LEU A 111 22.53 -13.42 17.66
CA LEU A 111 21.17 -13.56 17.20
C LEU A 111 20.21 -12.72 18.06
N TYR A 112 19.48 -11.85 17.42
CA TYR A 112 18.47 -10.99 18.03
C TYR A 112 17.10 -11.33 17.45
N PRO A 113 16.32 -12.21 18.11
CA PRO A 113 14.99 -12.57 17.65
C PRO A 113 14.00 -11.41 17.86
N GLY A 114 13.10 -11.24 16.94
CA GLY A 114 12.02 -10.25 16.99
C GLY A 114 11.15 -10.28 15.75
N CYS A 115 10.10 -9.49 15.76
CA CYS A 115 9.22 -9.39 14.61
C CYS A 115 9.89 -8.63 13.47
N LEU A 116 10.12 -9.30 12.34
CA LEU A 116 10.66 -8.69 11.12
C LEU A 116 9.58 -8.36 10.09
N ASP A 117 8.31 -8.49 10.44
CA ASP A 117 7.20 -8.08 9.58
C ASP A 117 6.96 -6.58 9.74
N ILE A 118 7.14 -5.85 8.63
CA ILE A 118 6.99 -4.38 8.60
C ILE A 118 5.55 -3.92 8.85
N TYR A 119 4.57 -4.82 8.74
CA TYR A 119 3.16 -4.53 9.02
C TYR A 119 2.78 -4.73 10.49
N ALA A 120 3.69 -5.25 11.30
CA ALA A 120 3.47 -5.40 12.73
C ALA A 120 3.77 -4.10 13.49
N THR A 121 2.96 -3.80 14.50
CA THR A 121 3.14 -2.61 15.37
C THR A 121 4.43 -2.66 16.19
N ASN A 122 5.00 -3.84 16.37
CA ASN A 122 6.25 -4.09 17.09
C ASN A 122 7.39 -4.56 16.17
N TYR A 123 7.40 -4.09 14.91
CA TYR A 123 8.50 -4.34 13.99
C TYR A 123 9.85 -3.97 14.61
N CYS A 124 10.81 -4.88 14.51
CA CYS A 124 12.14 -4.72 15.06
C CYS A 124 13.18 -4.56 13.94
N SER A 125 13.58 -3.33 13.61
CA SER A 125 14.57 -3.04 12.57
C SER A 125 15.99 -3.48 12.90
N SER A 126 16.30 -3.69 14.20
CA SER A 126 17.62 -4.13 14.69
C SER A 126 17.72 -5.65 14.89
N CYS A 127 16.63 -6.38 14.75
CA CYS A 127 16.61 -7.83 14.85
C CYS A 127 17.13 -8.49 13.57
N ASN A 128 17.74 -9.67 13.72
CA ASN A 128 18.28 -10.44 12.59
C ASN A 128 17.73 -11.88 12.51
N VAL A 129 16.84 -12.25 13.44
CA VAL A 129 16.12 -13.52 13.45
C VAL A 129 14.63 -13.24 13.54
N ASN A 130 13.87 -13.74 12.57
CA ASN A 130 12.43 -13.55 12.56
C ASN A 130 11.75 -14.44 13.62
N ASP A 131 11.10 -13.82 14.59
CA ASP A 131 10.17 -14.46 15.51
C ASP A 131 8.74 -14.03 15.13
N SER A 132 8.16 -14.73 14.17
CA SER A 132 6.84 -14.41 13.65
C SER A 132 5.72 -14.57 14.69
N LEU A 133 5.95 -15.33 15.77
CA LEU A 133 4.98 -15.49 16.87
C LEU A 133 4.96 -14.28 17.81
N SER A 134 6.02 -13.48 17.82
CA SER A 134 6.07 -12.25 18.59
C SER A 134 5.42 -11.04 17.89
N CYS A 135 5.07 -11.17 16.60
CA CYS A 135 4.48 -10.09 15.84
C CYS A 135 3.10 -9.72 16.38
N VAL A 136 2.90 -8.44 16.62
CA VAL A 136 1.61 -7.87 17.05
C VAL A 136 1.08 -7.01 15.91
N TYR A 137 -0.06 -7.41 15.36
CA TYR A 137 -0.69 -6.67 14.27
C TYR A 137 -1.80 -5.76 14.79
N PRO A 138 -2.03 -4.60 14.15
CA PRO A 138 -3.21 -3.81 14.42
C PRO A 138 -4.47 -4.63 14.09
N THR A 139 -5.57 -4.33 14.75
CA THR A 139 -6.87 -4.88 14.36
C THR A 139 -7.22 -4.33 12.98
N CYS A 140 -7.54 -5.21 12.03
CA CYS A 140 -7.93 -4.77 10.71
C CYS A 140 -9.29 -4.06 10.76
N ASN A 141 -9.42 -2.95 10.04
CA ASN A 141 -10.63 -2.17 9.95
C ASN A 141 -11.63 -2.88 9.03
N THR A 142 -12.89 -2.92 9.42
CA THR A 142 -13.99 -3.40 8.57
C THR A 142 -14.37 -2.33 7.55
N LEU A 143 -15.12 -2.72 6.51
CA LEU A 143 -15.62 -1.83 5.46
C LEU A 143 -16.46 -0.66 6.01
N ASP A 144 -16.71 0.32 5.15
CA ASP A 144 -17.41 1.59 5.42
C ASP A 144 -16.65 2.51 6.37
N ILE A 145 -15.31 2.52 6.26
CA ILE A 145 -14.47 3.48 6.96
C ILE A 145 -14.14 4.66 6.04
N CYS A 146 -14.22 5.85 6.60
CA CYS A 146 -13.54 7.04 6.10
C CYS A 146 -12.67 7.58 7.22
N ASP A 147 -11.36 7.61 7.00
CA ASP A 147 -10.42 8.24 7.91
C ASP A 147 -10.10 9.64 7.38
N ASP A 148 -10.63 10.64 8.09
CA ASP A 148 -10.40 12.07 7.85
C ASP A 148 -9.21 12.60 8.65
N PHE A 149 -8.48 11.73 9.34
CA PHE A 149 -7.32 12.02 10.19
C PHE A 149 -7.55 13.02 11.32
N GLU A 150 -8.79 13.43 11.59
CA GLU A 150 -9.13 14.36 12.67
C GLU A 150 -8.96 13.74 14.07
N SER A 151 -8.81 12.42 14.16
CA SER A 151 -8.40 11.74 15.38
C SER A 151 -6.92 12.01 15.68
N ALA A 152 -6.59 12.25 16.93
CA ALA A 152 -5.27 12.71 17.35
C ALA A 152 -4.11 11.70 17.17
N SER A 153 -4.34 10.51 16.61
CA SER A 153 -3.30 9.46 16.56
C SER A 153 -3.54 8.47 15.42
N LEU A 154 -2.53 8.30 14.57
CA LEU A 154 -2.51 7.29 13.51
C LEU A 154 -2.69 5.86 14.05
N SER A 155 -2.07 5.53 15.17
CA SER A 155 -2.17 4.19 15.77
C SER A 155 -3.56 3.86 16.29
N THR A 156 -4.38 4.84 16.65
CA THR A 156 -5.77 4.63 17.10
C THR A 156 -6.65 4.14 15.96
N ASN A 157 -6.37 4.59 14.74
CA ASN A 157 -7.08 4.19 13.52
C ASN A 157 -6.41 3.01 12.80
N GLY A 158 -5.44 2.36 13.45
CA GLY A 158 -4.79 1.16 12.92
C GLY A 158 -3.72 1.41 11.86
N TRP A 159 -3.23 2.66 11.73
CA TRP A 159 -2.13 2.98 10.82
C TRP A 159 -0.78 2.60 11.40
N VAL A 160 0.03 1.92 10.61
CA VAL A 160 1.44 1.64 10.89
C VAL A 160 2.28 2.49 9.94
N THR A 161 3.21 3.27 10.49
CA THR A 161 4.06 4.16 9.70
C THR A 161 5.51 3.72 9.73
N ASN A 162 6.19 3.87 8.60
CA ASN A 162 7.63 3.65 8.49
C ASN A 162 8.25 4.89 7.80
N SER A 163 9.37 5.36 8.34
CA SER A 163 10.09 6.52 7.83
C SER A 163 11.52 6.13 7.49
N GLY A 164 12.02 6.62 6.37
CA GLY A 164 13.44 6.56 6.05
C GLY A 164 14.26 7.45 6.99
N THR A 165 15.57 7.41 6.86
CA THR A 165 16.48 8.23 7.68
C THR A 165 16.37 9.73 7.39
N LEU A 166 15.92 10.08 6.17
CA LEU A 166 15.80 11.44 5.65
C LEU A 166 14.36 11.80 5.24
N SER A 167 13.37 11.05 5.71
CA SER A 167 11.95 11.29 5.43
C SER A 167 11.11 11.02 6.66
N SER A 168 9.88 11.53 6.68
CA SER A 168 8.95 11.29 7.77
C SER A 168 7.50 11.25 7.29
N VAL A 169 6.68 10.54 8.06
CA VAL A 169 5.23 10.54 7.93
C VAL A 169 4.59 10.89 9.28
N SER A 170 3.65 11.82 9.29
CA SER A 170 3.01 12.32 10.52
C SER A 170 1.66 12.97 10.21
N LEU A 171 0.86 13.19 11.25
CA LEU A 171 -0.31 14.08 11.16
C LEU A 171 0.12 15.54 11.19
N ASN A 172 -0.47 16.37 10.34
CA ASN A 172 -0.18 17.78 10.26
C ASN A 172 -1.47 18.62 10.26
N SER A 173 -1.56 19.56 11.21
CA SER A 173 -2.68 20.49 11.34
C SER A 173 -2.37 21.91 10.83
N ALA A 174 -1.11 22.19 10.47
CA ALA A 174 -0.73 23.55 10.04
C ALA A 174 -1.11 23.84 8.58
N ASN A 175 -1.20 22.77 7.74
CA ASN A 175 -1.46 22.86 6.31
C ASN A 175 -2.35 21.72 5.84
N ALA A 176 -3.41 21.40 6.60
CA ALA A 176 -4.37 20.38 6.21
C ALA A 176 -5.03 20.74 4.88
N ILE A 177 -5.24 19.75 4.03
CA ILE A 177 -5.83 19.92 2.68
C ILE A 177 -7.35 19.90 2.70
N ILE A 178 -7.90 19.16 3.68
CA ILE A 178 -9.33 19.13 3.99
C ILE A 178 -9.43 19.21 5.51
N ASP A 179 -10.43 19.88 6.04
CA ASP A 179 -10.70 20.04 7.47
C ASP A 179 -9.50 20.61 8.26
N THR A 180 -9.07 19.97 9.36
CA THR A 180 -8.04 20.52 10.26
C THR A 180 -6.77 19.70 10.36
N VAL A 181 -6.76 18.43 9.96
CA VAL A 181 -5.59 17.53 10.02
C VAL A 181 -5.52 16.65 8.79
N SER A 182 -4.34 16.50 8.22
CA SER A 182 -4.08 15.57 7.11
C SER A 182 -2.87 14.70 7.41
N LEU A 183 -2.77 13.52 6.79
CA LEU A 183 -1.58 12.70 6.78
C LEU A 183 -0.53 13.32 5.87
N GLN A 184 0.65 13.60 6.40
CA GLN A 184 1.73 14.27 5.70
C GLN A 184 2.96 13.38 5.56
N PHE A 185 3.50 13.30 4.35
CA PHE A 185 4.82 12.77 4.04
C PHE A 185 5.75 13.93 3.69
N THR A 186 6.94 13.97 4.28
CA THR A 186 7.93 15.01 4.04
C THR A 186 9.33 14.44 3.87
N GLY A 187 10.17 15.14 3.09
CA GLY A 187 11.58 14.81 2.91
C GLY A 187 12.50 15.39 3.99
N GLY A 188 13.74 14.91 3.98
CA GLY A 188 14.82 15.38 4.84
C GLY A 188 15.54 16.63 4.33
N ASN A 189 16.66 17.00 4.99
CA ASN A 189 17.42 18.21 4.71
C ASN A 189 18.52 18.05 3.64
N THR A 190 18.57 16.96 2.90
CA THR A 190 19.61 16.70 1.90
C THR A 190 19.20 17.20 0.53
N PHE A 191 20.15 17.89 -0.14
CA PHE A 191 19.96 18.41 -1.49
C PHE A 191 20.48 17.40 -2.51
N TYR A 192 19.60 16.83 -3.31
CA TYR A 192 20.00 16.11 -4.52
C TYR A 192 19.69 16.97 -5.75
N SER A 193 20.70 17.14 -6.61
CA SER A 193 20.62 17.98 -7.81
C SER A 193 20.07 17.23 -9.04
N THR A 194 19.73 15.96 -8.91
CA THR A 194 19.31 15.11 -10.03
C THR A 194 17.82 14.80 -9.97
N GLN A 195 17.19 14.85 -11.13
CA GLN A 195 15.80 14.43 -11.32
C GLN A 195 15.67 12.93 -11.13
N TYR A 196 14.76 12.49 -10.26
CA TYR A 196 14.46 11.08 -10.07
C TYR A 196 13.46 10.60 -11.12
N THR A 197 13.75 9.43 -11.71
CA THR A 197 12.73 8.62 -12.38
C THR A 197 11.93 7.85 -11.32
N GLU A 198 10.75 7.36 -11.67
CA GLU A 198 9.93 6.53 -10.77
C GLU A 198 10.75 5.41 -10.11
N ALA A 199 11.48 4.62 -10.91
CA ALA A 199 12.28 3.52 -10.40
C ALA A 199 13.40 3.96 -9.44
N ALA A 200 14.03 5.10 -9.68
CA ALA A 200 15.06 5.65 -8.81
C ALA A 200 14.46 6.19 -7.51
N ALA A 201 13.30 6.87 -7.60
CA ALA A 201 12.60 7.43 -6.45
C ALA A 201 12.29 6.35 -5.41
N PHE A 202 11.64 5.27 -5.83
CA PHE A 202 11.21 4.20 -4.92
C PHE A 202 12.31 3.17 -4.62
N SER A 203 13.55 3.38 -5.04
CA SER A 203 14.72 2.57 -4.66
C SER A 203 15.60 3.21 -3.59
N ASP A 204 15.30 4.45 -3.19
CA ASP A 204 16.07 5.19 -2.19
C ASP A 204 15.44 5.02 -0.79
N PRO A 205 15.97 4.13 0.08
CA PRO A 205 15.37 3.82 1.36
C PRO A 205 15.44 4.98 2.35
N ASP A 206 16.36 5.93 2.16
CA ASP A 206 16.55 7.05 3.08
C ASP A 206 15.45 8.11 2.94
N HIS A 207 14.90 8.26 1.74
CA HIS A 207 13.85 9.22 1.41
C HIS A 207 12.46 8.61 1.30
N LEU A 208 12.37 7.28 1.43
CA LEU A 208 11.11 6.55 1.34
C LEU A 208 10.42 6.52 2.69
N SER A 209 9.14 6.86 2.72
CA SER A 209 8.29 6.69 3.89
C SER A 209 6.94 6.08 3.49
N SER A 210 6.30 5.41 4.43
CA SER A 210 5.03 4.74 4.18
C SER A 210 4.08 4.80 5.37
N ALA A 211 2.79 4.76 5.05
CA ALA A 211 1.72 4.54 5.99
C ALA A 211 0.87 3.35 5.51
N THR A 212 0.67 2.37 6.36
CA THR A 212 -0.05 1.14 6.04
C THR A 212 -1.24 0.98 6.95
N ILE A 213 -2.38 0.62 6.37
CA ILE A 213 -3.60 0.25 7.09
C ILE A 213 -3.97 -1.20 6.77
N CYS A 214 -4.42 -1.95 7.78
CA CYS A 214 -4.98 -3.28 7.60
C CYS A 214 -6.50 -3.22 7.47
N LEU A 215 -7.04 -3.95 6.49
CA LEU A 215 -8.45 -3.99 6.15
C LEU A 215 -8.99 -5.42 6.26
N ASP A 216 -10.17 -5.59 6.84
CA ASP A 216 -10.94 -6.82 6.79
C ASP A 216 -12.00 -6.71 5.68
N LEU A 217 -11.74 -7.37 4.55
CA LEU A 217 -12.61 -7.41 3.38
C LEU A 217 -13.37 -8.74 3.28
N SER A 218 -13.41 -9.55 4.35
CA SER A 218 -13.98 -10.91 4.34
C SER A 218 -15.49 -10.93 4.02
N GLY A 219 -16.20 -9.85 4.31
CA GLY A 219 -17.63 -9.71 4.04
C GLY A 219 -17.99 -9.07 2.71
N SER A 220 -17.00 -8.64 1.91
CA SER A 220 -17.22 -7.85 0.70
C SER A 220 -17.11 -8.67 -0.58
N ASN A 221 -17.75 -8.20 -1.65
CA ASN A 221 -17.67 -8.75 -3.00
C ASN A 221 -16.90 -7.85 -3.96
N ALA A 222 -16.97 -6.55 -3.77
CA ALA A 222 -16.24 -5.56 -4.54
C ALA A 222 -15.98 -4.34 -3.64
N VAL A 223 -14.78 -3.80 -3.69
CA VAL A 223 -14.33 -2.72 -2.78
C VAL A 223 -13.57 -1.69 -3.57
N ASP A 224 -13.93 -0.44 -3.37
CA ASP A 224 -13.17 0.72 -3.84
C ASP A 224 -12.49 1.42 -2.67
N LEU A 225 -11.26 1.87 -2.93
CA LEU A 225 -10.52 2.81 -2.11
C LEU A 225 -10.55 4.17 -2.80
N SER A 226 -10.93 5.21 -2.09
CA SER A 226 -10.77 6.59 -2.54
C SER A 226 -10.09 7.44 -1.47
N PHE A 227 -9.35 8.42 -1.90
CA PHE A 227 -8.75 9.42 -1.02
C PHE A 227 -8.44 10.68 -1.80
N SER A 228 -8.30 11.78 -1.07
CA SER A 228 -7.85 13.06 -1.60
C SER A 228 -6.36 13.23 -1.32
N ALA A 229 -5.59 13.70 -2.30
CA ALA A 229 -4.18 14.01 -2.07
C ALA A 229 -3.72 15.27 -2.81
N GLU A 230 -2.73 15.93 -2.22
CA GLU A 230 -1.99 17.03 -2.82
C GLU A 230 -0.50 16.71 -2.80
N LEU A 231 0.14 16.82 -3.96
CA LEU A 231 1.58 16.68 -4.13
C LEU A 231 2.18 18.05 -4.39
N GLY A 232 3.12 18.44 -3.56
CA GLY A 232 3.81 19.72 -3.68
C GLY A 232 5.30 19.57 -3.85
N GLY A 233 5.90 20.61 -4.41
CA GLY A 233 7.32 20.71 -4.68
C GLY A 233 7.55 21.59 -5.90
N THR A 234 8.57 22.44 -5.89
CA THR A 234 8.84 23.36 -6.99
C THR A 234 10.06 22.92 -7.78
N GLY A 235 9.89 22.79 -9.08
CA GLY A 235 10.93 22.85 -10.09
C GLY A 235 11.36 21.55 -10.73
N ILE A 236 11.66 20.49 -10.05
CA ILE A 236 12.05 19.18 -10.62
C ILE A 236 11.41 18.11 -9.78
N ASP A 237 10.78 17.10 -10.41
CA ASP A 237 10.03 16.00 -9.80
C ASP A 237 10.64 15.47 -8.51
N ARG A 238 10.17 15.94 -7.37
CA ARG A 238 10.80 15.66 -6.08
C ARG A 238 9.90 14.96 -5.09
N ALA A 239 8.57 15.09 -5.23
CA ALA A 239 7.59 14.30 -4.51
C ALA A 239 7.01 13.24 -5.42
N TRP A 240 7.08 11.99 -4.99
CA TRP A 240 6.48 10.83 -5.63
C TRP A 240 5.54 10.13 -4.66
N PHE A 241 4.51 9.53 -5.20
CA PHE A 241 3.51 8.81 -4.44
C PHE A 241 3.00 7.60 -5.23
N ARG A 242 2.75 6.49 -4.53
CA ARG A 242 2.10 5.28 -5.07
C ARG A 242 1.35 4.51 -3.98
N VAL A 243 0.42 3.65 -4.41
CA VAL A 243 -0.30 2.73 -3.54
C VAL A 243 0.14 1.30 -3.79
N LYS A 244 0.32 0.55 -2.72
CA LYS A 244 0.59 -0.88 -2.74
C LYS A 244 -0.51 -1.63 -2.00
N VAL A 245 -0.82 -2.84 -2.45
CA VAL A 245 -1.66 -3.80 -1.71
C VAL A 245 -0.88 -5.10 -1.62
N GLU A 246 -0.77 -5.64 -0.41
CA GLU A 246 0.05 -6.83 -0.12
C GLU A 246 1.48 -6.71 -0.70
N GLY A 247 2.10 -5.54 -0.55
CA GLY A 247 3.44 -5.23 -1.04
C GLY A 247 3.56 -5.01 -2.55
N SER A 248 2.52 -5.27 -3.34
CA SER A 248 2.50 -5.09 -4.79
C SER A 248 1.94 -3.72 -5.17
N VAL A 249 2.60 -3.00 -6.07
CA VAL A 249 2.09 -1.72 -6.60
C VAL A 249 0.84 -1.99 -7.42
N ILE A 250 -0.21 -1.20 -7.16
CA ILE A 250 -1.47 -1.25 -7.92
C ILE A 250 -1.66 0.06 -8.71
N ALA A 251 -2.39 -0.04 -9.81
CA ALA A 251 -2.78 1.12 -10.59
C ALA A 251 -4.10 1.72 -10.07
N ASP A 252 -4.27 3.03 -10.20
CA ASP A 252 -5.56 3.67 -10.01
C ASP A 252 -6.57 3.26 -11.11
N LYS A 253 -7.81 3.69 -11.01
CA LYS A 253 -8.84 3.39 -12.01
C LYS A 253 -8.55 3.95 -13.41
N ASN A 254 -7.57 4.85 -13.55
CA ASN A 254 -7.08 5.37 -14.82
C ASN A 254 -5.87 4.61 -15.37
N GLY A 255 -5.39 3.60 -14.66
CA GLY A 255 -4.25 2.77 -15.04
C GLY A 255 -2.88 3.34 -14.65
N ILE A 256 -2.83 4.32 -13.74
CA ILE A 256 -1.60 4.99 -13.30
C ILE A 256 -1.10 4.34 -12.01
N THR A 257 0.17 3.94 -11.98
CA THR A 257 0.79 3.21 -10.86
C THR A 257 1.55 4.11 -9.89
N ALA A 258 1.99 5.28 -10.35
CA ALA A 258 2.71 6.25 -9.51
C ALA A 258 2.48 7.67 -10.01
N PHE A 259 2.48 8.61 -9.09
CA PHE A 259 2.23 10.03 -9.33
C PHE A 259 3.43 10.85 -8.86
N SER A 260 3.74 11.92 -9.58
CA SER A 260 4.76 12.88 -9.15
C SER A 260 4.21 14.29 -9.17
N SER A 261 4.84 15.18 -8.41
CA SER A 261 4.46 16.61 -8.37
C SER A 261 4.55 17.33 -9.72
N SER A 262 5.16 16.71 -10.74
CA SER A 262 5.20 17.26 -12.10
C SER A 262 4.13 16.67 -13.03
N THR A 263 3.61 15.50 -12.72
CA THR A 263 2.64 14.79 -13.57
C THR A 263 1.19 15.02 -13.16
N VAL A 264 0.95 15.47 -11.93
CA VAL A 264 -0.39 15.80 -11.44
C VAL A 264 -0.63 17.31 -11.42
N SER A 265 -1.89 17.71 -11.51
CA SER A 265 -2.29 19.11 -11.36
C SER A 265 -1.92 19.58 -9.95
N SER A 266 -1.44 20.82 -9.81
CA SER A 266 -1.26 21.45 -8.51
C SER A 266 -2.60 21.57 -7.78
N GLY A 267 -2.59 21.25 -6.46
CA GLY A 267 -3.76 21.29 -5.60
C GLY A 267 -4.36 19.89 -5.37
N LEU A 268 -5.54 19.89 -4.77
CA LEU A 268 -6.24 18.70 -4.33
C LEU A 268 -6.73 17.86 -5.51
N ASN A 269 -6.37 16.58 -5.53
CA ASN A 269 -6.83 15.60 -6.51
C ASN A 269 -7.48 14.41 -5.78
N LEU A 270 -8.55 13.86 -6.38
CA LEU A 270 -9.17 12.60 -5.94
C LEU A 270 -8.50 11.43 -6.64
N TYR A 271 -8.17 10.40 -5.88
CA TYR A 271 -7.60 9.14 -6.36
C TYR A 271 -8.54 7.99 -6.01
N GLU A 272 -8.74 7.09 -6.96
CA GLU A 272 -9.63 5.94 -6.82
C GLU A 272 -8.94 4.66 -7.30
N TYR A 273 -9.06 3.60 -6.50
CA TYR A 273 -8.47 2.29 -6.76
C TYR A 273 -9.52 1.20 -6.59
N ASP A 274 -9.48 0.20 -7.46
CA ASP A 274 -10.30 -1.00 -7.36
C ASP A 274 -9.55 -2.06 -6.54
N LEU A 275 -10.10 -2.40 -5.38
CA LEU A 275 -9.58 -3.45 -4.49
C LEU A 275 -10.39 -4.75 -4.56
N SER A 276 -11.30 -4.89 -5.52
CA SER A 276 -12.21 -6.04 -5.63
C SER A 276 -11.47 -7.38 -5.78
N ALA A 277 -10.24 -7.37 -6.33
CA ALA A 277 -9.38 -8.55 -6.41
C ALA A 277 -8.99 -9.13 -5.03
N TYR A 278 -9.12 -8.32 -3.97
CA TYR A 278 -8.78 -8.68 -2.58
C TYR A 278 -10.03 -8.93 -1.72
N ALA A 279 -11.23 -8.77 -2.29
CA ALA A 279 -12.50 -9.04 -1.59
C ALA A 279 -12.54 -10.48 -1.06
N GLY A 280 -13.17 -10.68 0.08
CA GLY A 280 -13.23 -11.98 0.76
C GLY A 280 -12.04 -12.30 1.68
N ASN A 281 -10.99 -11.47 1.72
CA ASN A 281 -9.85 -11.67 2.62
C ASN A 281 -10.04 -10.88 3.93
N SER A 282 -9.71 -11.52 5.06
CA SER A 282 -9.85 -10.90 6.40
C SER A 282 -8.65 -10.04 6.83
N SER A 283 -7.59 -10.02 6.04
CA SER A 283 -6.39 -9.21 6.32
C SER A 283 -5.79 -8.77 4.99
N VAL A 284 -5.95 -7.50 4.66
CA VAL A 284 -5.43 -6.88 3.44
C VAL A 284 -4.71 -5.61 3.82
N HIS A 285 -3.42 -5.52 3.50
CA HIS A 285 -2.59 -4.38 3.82
C HIS A 285 -2.54 -3.41 2.64
N VAL A 286 -3.06 -2.21 2.86
CA VAL A 286 -2.95 -1.09 1.91
C VAL A 286 -1.87 -0.13 2.39
N THR A 287 -0.87 0.09 1.58
CA THR A 287 0.29 0.95 1.89
C THR A 287 0.33 2.14 0.96
N PHE A 288 0.31 3.31 1.53
CA PHE A 288 0.64 4.58 0.88
C PHE A 288 2.14 4.80 1.01
N GLU A 289 2.84 4.83 -0.10
CA GLU A 289 4.30 4.96 -0.12
C GLU A 289 4.68 6.26 -0.84
N SER A 290 5.52 7.05 -0.19
CA SER A 290 5.93 8.36 -0.70
C SER A 290 7.44 8.52 -0.62
N MET A 291 8.01 9.16 -1.63
CA MET A 291 9.37 9.67 -1.64
C MET A 291 9.33 11.19 -1.75
N CYS A 292 9.85 11.87 -0.74
CA CYS A 292 9.98 13.32 -0.68
C CYS A 292 11.45 13.68 -0.41
N ASN A 293 12.01 14.56 -1.23
CA ASN A 293 13.46 14.82 -1.24
C ASN A 293 13.88 16.06 -0.43
N HIS A 294 12.99 17.03 -0.21
CA HIS A 294 13.28 18.28 0.48
C HIS A 294 12.36 18.56 1.66
N ASN A 295 12.93 19.09 2.75
CA ASN A 295 12.17 19.54 3.92
C ASN A 295 11.67 20.99 3.75
N VAL A 296 10.48 21.28 4.31
CA VAL A 296 9.87 22.61 4.45
C VAL A 296 10.79 23.68 5.08
N ASN A 297 11.76 23.26 5.91
CA ASN A 297 12.64 24.19 6.63
C ASN A 297 13.78 24.77 5.78
N TYR A 298 14.04 24.21 4.60
CA TYR A 298 15.15 24.68 3.76
C TYR A 298 14.77 25.88 2.88
N ASN A 299 13.54 25.91 2.43
CA ASN A 299 12.93 27.05 1.75
C ASN A 299 11.41 26.85 1.74
N THR A 300 10.66 27.74 2.38
CA THR A 300 9.20 27.66 2.51
C THR A 300 8.44 27.65 1.17
N THR A 301 9.14 27.95 0.06
CA THR A 301 8.56 27.93 -1.28
C THR A 301 8.86 26.68 -2.09
N ASN A 302 9.70 25.75 -1.61
CA ASN A 302 10.23 24.62 -2.38
C ASN A 302 10.21 23.29 -1.63
N ALA A 303 9.37 23.15 -0.61
CA ALA A 303 9.23 21.88 0.12
C ALA A 303 8.54 20.81 -0.74
N ASP A 304 9.10 19.62 -0.70
CA ASP A 304 8.45 18.44 -1.28
C ASP A 304 7.56 17.80 -0.22
N TYR A 305 6.30 17.59 -0.57
CA TYR A 305 5.34 16.96 0.33
C TYR A 305 4.32 16.16 -0.46
N VAL A 306 3.78 15.15 0.21
CA VAL A 306 2.52 14.51 -0.17
C VAL A 306 1.60 14.59 1.03
N TRP A 307 0.43 15.15 0.84
CA TRP A 307 -0.64 15.17 1.83
C TRP A 307 -1.77 14.29 1.37
N ILE A 308 -2.31 13.49 2.30
CA ILE A 308 -3.42 12.58 2.05
C ILE A 308 -4.50 12.85 3.09
N ASP A 309 -5.74 12.79 2.64
CA ASP A 309 -6.89 13.02 3.47
C ASP A 309 -8.11 12.24 2.97
N ASN A 310 -9.12 12.07 3.83
CA ASN A 310 -10.37 11.39 3.51
C ASN A 310 -10.13 10.02 2.84
N VAL A 311 -9.35 9.16 3.50
CA VAL A 311 -9.13 7.79 3.03
C VAL A 311 -10.36 6.96 3.30
N CYS A 312 -11.17 6.74 2.27
CA CYS A 312 -12.43 6.03 2.36
C CYS A 312 -12.39 4.69 1.64
N LEU A 313 -12.91 3.67 2.32
CA LEU A 313 -13.20 2.37 1.70
C LEU A 313 -14.70 2.14 1.73
N PHE A 314 -15.23 1.74 0.59
CA PHE A 314 -16.64 1.44 0.46
C PHE A 314 -16.87 0.22 -0.42
N GLU A 315 -17.88 -0.55 -0.06
CA GLU A 315 -18.27 -1.67 -0.91
C GLU A 315 -18.92 -1.12 -2.18
N VAL A 316 -18.41 -1.55 -3.32
CA VAL A 316 -19.06 -1.31 -4.61
C VAL A 316 -20.12 -2.39 -4.78
N PHE A 317 -21.38 -2.03 -4.60
CA PHE A 317 -22.46 -2.96 -4.88
C PHE A 317 -22.46 -3.26 -6.38
N PRO A 318 -22.18 -4.51 -6.78
CA PRO A 318 -22.47 -4.89 -8.14
C PRO A 318 -23.97 -4.69 -8.36
N CYS A 319 -24.32 -4.00 -9.43
CA CYS A 319 -25.71 -3.69 -9.81
C CYS A 319 -26.62 -4.94 -9.93
N THR A 320 -26.10 -6.12 -9.62
CA THR A 320 -26.75 -7.43 -9.63
C THR A 320 -28.00 -7.48 -8.76
N TYR A 321 -28.02 -6.73 -7.67
CA TYR A 321 -29.18 -6.65 -6.77
C TYR A 321 -30.07 -5.44 -7.05
N TYR A 322 -29.61 -4.46 -7.83
CA TYR A 322 -30.39 -3.30 -8.19
C TYR A 322 -31.51 -3.70 -9.14
N ALA A 323 -32.73 -3.67 -8.65
CA ALA A 323 -33.91 -4.09 -9.42
C ALA A 323 -35.06 -3.09 -9.27
N VAL A 324 -35.94 -3.08 -10.22
CA VAL A 324 -37.15 -2.21 -10.23
C VAL A 324 -38.37 -3.07 -10.06
N ASN A 325 -39.15 -2.80 -9.02
CA ASN A 325 -40.46 -3.37 -8.83
C ASN A 325 -41.53 -2.36 -9.30
N THR A 326 -42.50 -2.80 -10.16
CA THR A 326 -43.51 -1.94 -10.74
C THR A 326 -44.90 -2.37 -10.29
N THR A 327 -45.78 -1.39 -10.07
CA THR A 327 -47.21 -1.59 -9.77
C THR A 327 -48.03 -0.71 -10.70
N SER A 328 -49.29 -1.11 -11.03
CA SER A 328 -50.24 -0.36 -11.85
C SER A 328 -51.59 -0.24 -11.21
N THR A 329 -52.32 0.78 -11.60
CA THR A 329 -53.77 0.90 -11.40
C THR A 329 -54.45 0.93 -12.78
N ASP A 330 -55.42 0.06 -13.00
CA ASP A 330 -56.15 -0.06 -14.25
C ASP A 330 -57.04 1.15 -14.51
N VAL A 331 -57.39 1.40 -15.79
CA VAL A 331 -58.36 2.43 -16.14
C VAL A 331 -59.77 2.03 -15.70
N THR A 332 -60.54 3.02 -15.23
CA THR A 332 -61.91 2.77 -14.72
C THR A 332 -62.93 2.51 -15.81
N CYS A 333 -62.70 2.96 -17.05
CA CYS A 333 -63.58 2.81 -18.18
C CYS A 333 -62.85 2.30 -19.42
N ASN A 334 -63.53 1.57 -20.28
CA ASN A 334 -62.98 1.19 -21.57
C ASN A 334 -62.62 2.45 -22.40
N ALA A 335 -61.40 2.44 -22.99
CA ALA A 335 -60.77 3.58 -23.66
C ALA A 335 -60.53 4.80 -22.72
N GLY A 336 -60.50 4.59 -21.40
CA GLY A 336 -60.13 5.61 -20.40
C GLY A 336 -58.63 5.90 -20.39
N SER A 337 -58.27 7.02 -19.75
CA SER A 337 -56.86 7.42 -19.55
C SER A 337 -56.59 7.88 -18.14
N ASP A 338 -57.22 7.23 -17.16
CA ASP A 338 -57.07 7.51 -15.72
C ASP A 338 -56.22 6.46 -15.00
N GLY A 339 -55.58 5.58 -15.73
CA GLY A 339 -54.63 4.59 -15.22
C GLY A 339 -53.34 5.22 -14.69
N SER A 340 -52.61 4.49 -13.86
CA SER A 340 -51.32 4.92 -13.32
C SER A 340 -50.33 3.76 -13.17
N VAL A 341 -49.02 4.09 -13.16
CA VAL A 341 -47.94 3.20 -12.87
C VAL A 341 -47.03 3.77 -11.77
N SER A 342 -46.41 2.92 -10.98
CA SER A 342 -45.41 3.30 -9.99
C SER A 342 -44.24 2.32 -10.01
N ALA A 343 -43.04 2.84 -9.79
CA ALA A 343 -41.80 2.08 -9.68
C ALA A 343 -41.15 2.29 -8.32
N THR A 344 -40.58 1.22 -7.76
CA THR A 344 -39.78 1.24 -6.56
C THR A 344 -38.52 0.47 -6.82
N VAL A 345 -37.34 1.09 -6.57
CA VAL A 345 -36.07 0.41 -6.63
C VAL A 345 -35.94 -0.48 -5.41
N ILE A 346 -35.49 -1.71 -5.60
CA ILE A 346 -35.24 -2.73 -4.56
C ILE A 346 -33.81 -3.25 -4.70
N GLY A 347 -33.30 -3.92 -3.65
CA GLY A 347 -31.93 -4.45 -3.62
C GLY A 347 -30.88 -3.39 -3.31
N MET A 348 -31.28 -2.23 -2.77
CA MET A 348 -30.39 -1.19 -2.30
C MET A 348 -29.89 -1.50 -0.90
N ASP A 349 -28.62 -1.22 -0.65
CA ASP A 349 -28.08 -1.20 0.71
C ASP A 349 -28.64 0.02 1.47
N THR A 350 -29.07 -0.20 2.69
CA THR A 350 -29.64 0.85 3.56
C THR A 350 -28.61 1.85 4.05
N ASN A 351 -27.33 1.54 3.92
CA ASN A 351 -26.21 2.39 4.34
C ASN A 351 -25.68 3.30 3.21
N LEU A 352 -26.10 3.07 1.96
CA LEU A 352 -25.66 3.86 0.82
C LEU A 352 -26.66 4.93 0.43
N THR A 353 -26.15 6.04 -0.09
CA THR A 353 -26.99 7.08 -0.69
C THR A 353 -27.20 6.76 -2.15
N TYR A 354 -28.45 6.80 -2.60
CA TYR A 354 -28.83 6.60 -3.99
C TYR A 354 -29.48 7.85 -4.56
N ASN A 355 -29.18 8.13 -5.82
CA ASN A 355 -29.84 9.19 -6.58
C ASN A 355 -30.55 8.58 -7.78
N ASN A 356 -31.72 8.02 -7.53
CA ASN A 356 -32.49 7.30 -8.52
C ASN A 356 -33.24 8.25 -9.43
N SER A 357 -33.11 8.06 -10.74
CA SER A 357 -33.91 8.65 -11.81
C SER A 357 -34.74 7.58 -12.47
N TYR A 358 -35.90 7.98 -13.03
CA TYR A 358 -36.86 7.08 -13.66
C TYR A 358 -37.22 7.59 -15.06
N VAL A 359 -37.36 6.67 -16.01
CA VAL A 359 -37.89 6.95 -17.35
C VAL A 359 -38.93 5.89 -17.69
N TRP A 360 -40.18 6.33 -17.93
CA TRP A 360 -41.25 5.47 -18.37
C TRP A 360 -41.49 5.64 -19.85
N THR A 361 -41.60 4.53 -20.58
CA THR A 361 -41.91 4.51 -22.00
C THR A 361 -43.09 3.60 -22.28
N ASP A 362 -43.87 3.95 -23.33
CA ASP A 362 -44.86 3.05 -23.88
C ASP A 362 -44.22 2.02 -24.83
N THR A 363 -45.05 1.17 -25.46
CA THR A 363 -44.59 0.13 -26.40
C THR A 363 -44.00 0.68 -27.69
N SER A 364 -44.23 1.96 -28.01
CA SER A 364 -43.62 2.64 -29.16
C SER A 364 -42.25 3.27 -28.82
N GLY A 365 -41.85 3.23 -27.55
CA GLY A 365 -40.65 3.89 -27.06
C GLY A 365 -40.84 5.37 -26.71
N THR A 366 -42.08 5.87 -26.72
CA THR A 366 -42.39 7.26 -26.36
C THR A 366 -42.30 7.42 -24.84
N VAL A 367 -41.56 8.44 -24.37
CA VAL A 367 -41.45 8.77 -22.93
C VAL A 367 -42.77 9.34 -22.44
N VAL A 368 -43.40 8.68 -21.47
CA VAL A 368 -44.67 9.07 -20.84
C VAL A 368 -44.50 9.72 -19.46
N GLY A 369 -43.31 9.58 -18.87
CA GLY A 369 -42.98 10.23 -17.59
C GLY A 369 -41.54 9.96 -17.12
N THR A 370 -41.05 10.80 -16.17
CA THR A 370 -39.68 10.73 -15.64
C THR A 370 -39.64 10.74 -14.10
N THR A 371 -40.75 10.42 -13.47
CA THR A 371 -40.89 10.32 -12.02
C THR A 371 -41.19 8.88 -11.60
N ALA A 372 -40.99 8.57 -10.30
CA ALA A 372 -41.29 7.24 -9.77
C ALA A 372 -42.75 6.81 -10.00
N SER A 373 -43.66 7.74 -10.14
CA SER A 373 -45.08 7.47 -10.44
C SER A 373 -45.57 8.35 -11.57
N VAL A 374 -46.38 7.77 -12.50
CA VAL A 374 -46.98 8.46 -13.63
C VAL A 374 -48.47 8.10 -13.67
N SER A 375 -49.31 9.10 -13.83
CA SER A 375 -50.78 8.95 -13.90
C SER A 375 -51.34 9.54 -15.20
N GLY A 376 -52.62 9.30 -15.48
CA GLY A 376 -53.26 9.78 -16.70
C GLY A 376 -52.95 8.91 -17.92
N LEU A 377 -52.66 7.64 -17.70
CA LEU A 377 -52.28 6.69 -18.74
C LEU A 377 -53.46 5.88 -19.22
N ALA A 378 -53.47 5.59 -20.52
CA ALA A 378 -54.41 4.65 -21.13
C ALA A 378 -54.02 3.19 -20.84
N ALA A 379 -54.90 2.25 -21.17
CA ALA A 379 -54.59 0.84 -21.17
C ALA A 379 -53.43 0.55 -22.14
N GLY A 380 -52.45 -0.24 -21.69
CA GLY A 380 -51.25 -0.54 -22.47
C GLY A 380 -50.10 -1.04 -21.59
N THR A 381 -49.02 -1.46 -22.21
CA THR A 381 -47.80 -1.89 -21.49
C THR A 381 -46.81 -0.73 -21.41
N TYR A 382 -46.28 -0.51 -20.21
CA TYR A 382 -45.33 0.55 -19.92
C TYR A 382 -44.06 -0.07 -19.30
N THR A 383 -42.90 0.43 -19.76
CA THR A 383 -41.58 -0.01 -19.25
C THR A 383 -40.92 1.13 -18.47
N CYS A 384 -40.56 0.85 -17.27
CA CYS A 384 -39.73 1.72 -16.43
C CYS A 384 -38.26 1.33 -16.54
N ILE A 385 -37.40 2.30 -16.80
CA ILE A 385 -35.97 2.20 -16.55
C ILE A 385 -35.64 3.08 -15.33
N ALA A 386 -35.12 2.50 -14.28
CA ALA A 386 -34.53 3.24 -13.16
C ALA A 386 -33.01 3.20 -13.23
N SER A 387 -32.36 4.34 -12.98
CA SER A 387 -30.90 4.46 -12.99
C SER A 387 -30.44 5.24 -11.77
N ASP A 388 -29.43 4.74 -11.10
CA ASP A 388 -28.74 5.44 -10.00
C ASP A 388 -27.49 6.12 -10.55
N SER A 389 -27.42 7.44 -10.43
CA SER A 389 -26.28 8.23 -10.94
C SER A 389 -25.06 8.21 -10.04
N ILE A 390 -25.18 7.76 -8.77
CA ILE A 390 -24.04 7.67 -7.84
C ILE A 390 -23.28 6.37 -8.09
N ASN A 391 -24.00 5.23 -8.17
CA ASN A 391 -23.36 3.91 -8.28
C ASN A 391 -23.39 3.34 -9.71
N GLY A 392 -23.90 4.09 -10.70
CA GLY A 392 -23.95 3.69 -12.11
C GLY A 392 -24.89 2.53 -12.42
N CYS A 393 -25.77 2.14 -11.49
CA CYS A 393 -26.68 1.03 -11.66
C CYS A 393 -27.90 1.38 -12.51
N SER A 394 -28.42 0.40 -13.26
CA SER A 394 -29.63 0.54 -14.03
C SER A 394 -30.38 -0.78 -14.08
N ALA A 395 -31.73 -0.70 -13.96
CA ALA A 395 -32.60 -1.85 -14.10
C ALA A 395 -33.90 -1.44 -14.79
N SER A 396 -34.58 -2.41 -15.41
CA SER A 396 -35.85 -2.17 -16.07
C SER A 396 -36.92 -3.17 -15.66
N SER A 397 -38.18 -2.72 -15.65
CA SER A 397 -39.34 -3.55 -15.41
C SER A 397 -40.50 -3.06 -16.24
N SER A 398 -41.33 -3.99 -16.73
CA SER A 398 -42.53 -3.66 -17.54
C SER A 398 -43.79 -4.08 -16.79
N ILE A 399 -44.85 -3.28 -16.98
CA ILE A 399 -46.16 -3.54 -16.37
C ILE A 399 -47.28 -3.16 -17.35
N THR A 400 -48.43 -3.83 -17.23
CA THR A 400 -49.58 -3.58 -18.10
C THR A 400 -50.71 -2.94 -17.29
N ILE A 401 -51.27 -1.84 -17.82
CA ILE A 401 -52.54 -1.27 -17.39
C ILE A 401 -53.64 -1.92 -18.22
N SER A 402 -54.61 -2.50 -17.57
CA SER A 402 -55.75 -3.15 -18.21
C SER A 402 -56.94 -2.18 -18.33
N GLU A 403 -57.86 -2.49 -19.26
CA GLU A 403 -59.14 -1.78 -19.36
C GLU A 403 -60.31 -2.74 -19.19
N PRO A 404 -61.47 -2.25 -18.65
CA PRO A 404 -62.69 -3.02 -18.60
C PRO A 404 -63.21 -3.34 -20.00
N THR A 405 -63.97 -4.40 -20.12
CA THR A 405 -64.66 -4.74 -21.37
C THR A 405 -65.65 -3.63 -21.78
N PRO A 406 -65.74 -3.32 -23.06
CA PRO A 406 -66.75 -2.35 -23.53
C PRO A 406 -68.17 -2.69 -23.10
N ILE A 407 -68.91 -1.69 -22.62
CA ILE A 407 -70.35 -1.88 -22.36
C ILE A 407 -71.04 -1.90 -23.67
N THR A 408 -71.61 -3.05 -24.03
CA THR A 408 -72.41 -3.20 -25.25
C THR A 408 -73.89 -3.18 -24.90
N PHE A 409 -74.67 -2.32 -25.53
CA PHE A 409 -76.12 -2.32 -25.41
C PHE A 409 -76.76 -3.09 -26.58
N THR A 410 -77.49 -4.12 -26.24
CA THR A 410 -78.40 -4.75 -27.25
C THR A 410 -79.75 -4.15 -27.11
N ALA A 411 -80.16 -3.27 -28.08
CA ALA A 411 -81.49 -2.73 -28.07
C ALA A 411 -82.46 -3.85 -28.44
N VAL A 412 -83.32 -4.23 -27.53
CA VAL A 412 -84.48 -5.07 -27.81
C VAL A 412 -85.63 -4.15 -28.22
N VAL A 413 -85.96 -4.12 -29.49
CA VAL A 413 -87.17 -3.43 -29.96
C VAL A 413 -88.35 -4.31 -29.65
N THR A 414 -89.09 -3.99 -28.63
CA THR A 414 -90.43 -4.55 -28.36
C THR A 414 -91.41 -3.77 -29.18
N THR A 415 -91.90 -4.37 -30.28
CA THR A 415 -93.07 -3.83 -31.04
C THR A 415 -94.29 -3.92 -30.13
N SER A 416 -94.79 -2.78 -29.69
CA SER A 416 -96.09 -2.69 -29.05
C SER A 416 -97.20 -2.94 -30.14
N THR A 417 -97.85 -4.08 -30.00
CA THR A 417 -99.07 -4.31 -30.77
C THR A 417 -100.20 -3.56 -30.07
N THR A 418 -100.68 -2.45 -30.64
CA THR A 418 -101.91 -1.80 -30.23
C THR A 418 -103.09 -2.73 -30.51
N PRO A 419 -103.95 -3.01 -29.58
CA PRO A 419 -105.18 -3.72 -29.85
C PRO A 419 -106.09 -2.88 -30.75
N THR A 420 -106.48 -3.35 -31.94
CA THR A 420 -107.56 -2.81 -32.69
C THR A 420 -108.86 -3.18 -32.04
N GLN A 421 -109.68 -2.19 -31.76
CA GLN A 421 -111.16 -2.36 -31.44
C GLN A 421 -111.92 -2.88 -32.60
#